data_9640607122c576bba8fa21fcd1bb85e0
#
_entry.id   9640607122c576bba8fa21fcd1bb85e0
#
_cell.length_a   1.000
_cell.length_b   1.000
_cell.length_c   1.000
_cell.angle_alpha   90.00
_cell.angle_beta   90.00
_cell.angle_gamma   90.00
#
_symmetry.space_group_name_H-M   'P 1'
#
loop_
_entity.id
_entity.type
_entity.pdbx_description
1 polymer ?
#
loop_
_entity_poly.entity_id
_entity_poly.type
_entity_poly.pdbx_seq_one_letter_code
_entity_poly.pdbx_strand_id
1 'polypeptide(L)'
;MASRQRILVLILVMVFVAGSGEALHSGVGGNANGQGDVSLAGCTCHAEDPDNSVTVILDGMPFHYAPDTSYEMKLQLIGGPEANLESYTGGFSMRVSLGLLGPSEGFESLVQNWEDDASTLTHTDSGSSTPDRSWMFRWTSPAEGSGTVDFTIAGNSVNGDMIPSSLDRWNRLTTSVDEGDDNGRTKTVFSGNGDINPPTPMEGHTDLHHMGAKLLAHWLGLLGFGAVMLVILFCGLFLRYGFSTHYKGRSNLLRLRIKHLRRGDQL
;
A
#
# COMPACT_ATOMS: atom_id res chain seq x y z
N MET A 1 -0.06 42.79 -7.87
CA MET A 1 0.34 41.70 -8.79
C MET A 1 1.07 40.54 -8.08
N ALA A 2 2.01 40.79 -7.17
CA ALA A 2 2.76 39.77 -6.43
C ALA A 2 1.91 38.78 -5.58
N SER A 3 0.76 39.19 -5.05
CA SER A 3 -0.12 38.35 -4.24
C SER A 3 -0.82 37.23 -5.06
N ARG A 4 -1.30 37.55 -6.25
CA ARG A 4 -1.96 36.55 -7.12
C ARG A 4 -1.00 35.50 -7.68
N GLN A 5 0.24 35.87 -7.98
CA GLN A 5 1.26 34.93 -8.40
C GLN A 5 1.67 33.96 -7.27
N ARG A 6 1.75 34.45 -6.03
CA ARG A 6 2.04 33.59 -4.87
C ARG A 6 0.93 32.57 -4.58
N ILE A 7 -0.33 32.97 -4.78
CA ILE A 7 -1.48 32.07 -4.63
C ILE A 7 -1.50 31.01 -5.72
N LEU A 8 -1.21 31.36 -6.97
CA LEU A 8 -1.11 30.41 -8.08
C LEU A 8 0.02 29.39 -7.88
N VAL A 9 1.17 29.82 -7.39
CA VAL A 9 2.30 28.93 -7.07
C VAL A 9 1.95 28.01 -5.90
N LEU A 10 1.28 28.51 -4.86
CA LEU A 10 0.83 27.70 -3.74
C LEU A 10 -0.21 26.65 -4.16
N ILE A 11 -1.16 26.99 -5.02
CA ILE A 11 -2.14 26.05 -5.57
C ILE A 11 -1.44 25.00 -6.44
N LEU A 12 -0.48 25.40 -7.28
CA LEU A 12 0.31 24.49 -8.10
C LEU A 12 1.13 23.51 -7.24
N VAL A 13 1.76 24.00 -6.17
CA VAL A 13 2.51 23.15 -5.22
C VAL A 13 1.56 22.21 -4.48
N MET A 14 0.36 22.64 -4.05
CA MET A 14 -0.61 21.76 -3.41
C MET A 14 -1.11 20.64 -4.33
N VAL A 15 -1.20 20.84 -5.63
CA VAL A 15 -1.62 19.80 -6.59
C VAL A 15 -0.54 18.72 -6.76
N PHE A 16 0.74 19.04 -6.52
CA PHE A 16 1.85 18.09 -6.60
C PHE A 16 2.13 17.35 -5.28
N VAL A 17 1.49 17.72 -4.17
CA VAL A 17 1.61 17.07 -2.86
C VAL A 17 0.42 16.10 -2.60
N ALA A 18 -0.34 15.72 -3.61
CA ALA A 18 -1.25 14.58 -3.51
C ALA A 18 -0.39 13.33 -3.30
N GLY A 19 -0.24 12.91 -2.05
CA GLY A 19 0.56 11.77 -1.68
C GLY A 19 0.11 10.53 -2.46
N SER A 20 1.00 9.95 -3.23
CA SER A 20 0.92 8.57 -3.64
C SER A 20 0.92 7.74 -2.37
N GLY A 21 -0.14 6.97 -2.11
CA GLY A 21 -0.10 5.95 -1.07
C GLY A 21 1.05 5.01 -1.42
N GLU A 22 2.12 5.02 -0.62
CA GLU A 22 3.22 4.07 -0.80
C GLU A 22 2.79 2.74 -0.20
N ALA A 23 2.99 1.66 -0.94
CA ALA A 23 2.91 0.31 -0.40
C ALA A 23 4.03 0.13 0.62
N LEU A 24 3.69 -0.21 1.86
CA LEU A 24 4.65 -0.38 2.95
C LEU A 24 5.27 -1.79 2.88
N HIS A 25 6.29 -1.95 2.04
CA HIS A 25 6.99 -3.24 1.86
C HIS A 25 7.87 -3.62 3.06
N SER A 26 8.24 -2.66 3.90
CA SER A 26 9.09 -2.87 5.09
C SER A 26 8.31 -3.12 6.37
N GLY A 27 7.04 -3.50 6.26
CA GLY A 27 6.17 -3.79 7.40
C GLY A 27 5.09 -2.73 7.62
N VAL A 28 4.05 -3.11 8.35
CA VAL A 28 2.89 -2.28 8.64
C VAL A 28 2.27 -2.67 9.98
N GLY A 29 1.82 -1.70 10.75
CA GLY A 29 1.17 -1.94 12.03
C GLY A 29 0.54 -0.67 12.61
N GLY A 30 0.01 -0.75 13.82
CA GLY A 30 -0.63 0.37 14.46
C GLY A 30 -1.70 1.02 13.56
N ASN A 31 -1.81 2.34 13.61
CA ASN A 31 -2.76 3.09 12.78
C ASN A 31 -2.14 3.59 11.45
N ALA A 32 -1.27 2.81 10.83
CA ALA A 32 -0.55 3.22 9.61
C ALA A 32 -1.48 3.52 8.43
N ASN A 33 -2.66 2.90 8.36
CA ASN A 33 -3.68 3.15 7.33
C ASN A 33 -4.66 4.30 7.67
N GLY A 34 -4.54 4.92 8.85
CA GLY A 34 -5.45 5.97 9.31
C GLY A 34 -6.87 5.50 9.69
N GLN A 35 -7.13 4.19 9.70
CA GLN A 35 -8.43 3.59 9.99
C GLN A 35 -8.46 2.78 11.31
N GLY A 36 -7.41 2.85 12.10
CA GLY A 36 -7.21 2.10 13.33
C GLY A 36 -6.08 1.09 13.19
N ASP A 37 -5.98 0.17 14.16
CA ASP A 37 -4.92 -0.83 14.14
C ASP A 37 -5.07 -1.73 12.91
N VAL A 38 -4.03 -1.81 12.08
CA VAL A 38 -4.03 -2.57 10.81
C VAL A 38 -4.34 -4.04 11.03
N SER A 39 -3.90 -4.64 12.14
CA SER A 39 -4.21 -6.04 12.47
C SER A 39 -5.71 -6.30 12.63
N LEU A 40 -6.47 -5.27 13.04
CA LEU A 40 -7.93 -5.30 13.21
C LEU A 40 -8.67 -4.73 12.01
N ALA A 41 -8.26 -3.53 11.54
CA ALA A 41 -8.89 -2.84 10.43
C ALA A 41 -8.66 -3.54 9.09
N GLY A 42 -7.49 -4.17 8.93
CA GLY A 42 -7.09 -4.85 7.70
C GLY A 42 -6.22 -4.02 6.76
N CYS A 43 -5.84 -4.61 5.65
CA CYS A 43 -4.96 -4.00 4.65
C CYS A 43 -5.75 -3.09 3.67
N THR A 44 -6.54 -2.17 4.21
CA THR A 44 -7.50 -1.32 3.48
C THR A 44 -6.89 -0.36 2.46
N CYS A 45 -5.55 -0.17 2.49
CA CYS A 45 -4.84 0.57 1.43
C CYS A 45 -4.85 -0.18 0.09
N HIS A 46 -5.01 -1.52 0.09
CA HIS A 46 -5.02 -2.36 -1.10
C HIS A 46 -6.44 -2.62 -1.61
N ALA A 47 -7.34 -3.03 -0.73
CA ALA A 47 -8.76 -3.24 -1.04
C ALA A 47 -9.62 -2.87 0.18
N GLU A 48 -10.82 -2.36 -0.05
CA GLU A 48 -11.74 -1.91 1.01
C GLU A 48 -12.17 -3.07 1.90
N ASP A 49 -12.50 -4.21 1.30
CA ASP A 49 -13.04 -5.38 1.99
C ASP A 49 -12.07 -6.58 2.00
N PRO A 50 -12.12 -7.43 3.05
CA PRO A 50 -11.38 -8.69 3.07
C PRO A 50 -11.92 -9.65 2.01
N ASP A 51 -11.02 -10.45 1.43
CA ASP A 51 -11.34 -11.44 0.39
C ASP A 51 -11.03 -12.87 0.90
N ASN A 52 -12.05 -13.70 0.99
CA ASN A 52 -11.93 -15.09 1.42
C ASN A 52 -11.12 -15.98 0.47
N SER A 53 -10.77 -15.52 -0.72
CA SER A 53 -9.83 -16.21 -1.59
C SER A 53 -8.39 -16.20 -1.05
N VAL A 54 -8.11 -15.32 -0.08
CA VAL A 54 -6.88 -15.39 0.74
C VAL A 54 -7.21 -16.11 2.02
N THR A 55 -6.54 -17.20 2.29
CA THR A 55 -6.62 -17.94 3.54
C THR A 55 -5.44 -17.57 4.42
N VAL A 56 -5.72 -16.99 5.58
CA VAL A 56 -4.74 -16.71 6.64
C VAL A 56 -4.68 -17.93 7.55
N ILE A 57 -3.52 -18.55 7.69
CA ILE A 57 -3.29 -19.77 8.46
C ILE A 57 -2.30 -19.47 9.58
N LEU A 58 -2.68 -19.78 10.81
CA LEU A 58 -1.81 -19.76 11.97
C LEU A 58 -1.64 -21.21 12.47
N ASP A 59 -0.45 -21.73 12.32
CA ASP A 59 -0.06 -23.08 12.75
C ASP A 59 0.82 -23.03 13.99
N GLY A 60 0.78 -24.09 14.81
CA GLY A 60 1.55 -24.17 16.05
C GLY A 60 0.88 -23.54 17.27
N MET A 61 -0.37 -23.10 17.18
CA MET A 61 -1.10 -22.51 18.30
C MET A 61 -1.42 -23.57 19.38
N PRO A 62 -1.05 -23.38 20.66
CA PRO A 62 -1.41 -24.34 21.70
C PRO A 62 -2.93 -24.40 21.93
N PHE A 63 -3.45 -25.52 22.44
CA PHE A 63 -4.85 -25.61 22.85
C PHE A 63 -5.13 -24.76 24.08
N HIS A 64 -4.20 -24.78 25.02
CA HIS A 64 -4.11 -23.92 26.20
C HIS A 64 -2.65 -23.53 26.38
N TYR A 65 -2.38 -22.36 26.91
CA TYR A 65 -1.01 -21.92 27.15
C TYR A 65 -0.64 -22.08 28.64
N ALA A 66 0.58 -22.51 28.89
CA ALA A 66 1.20 -22.39 30.20
C ALA A 66 1.79 -20.98 30.36
N PRO A 67 1.76 -20.37 31.56
CA PRO A 67 2.35 -19.08 31.83
C PRO A 67 3.85 -19.00 31.47
N ASP A 68 4.33 -17.84 31.10
CA ASP A 68 5.74 -17.52 30.81
C ASP A 68 6.43 -18.53 29.87
N THR A 69 5.66 -19.15 28.97
CA THR A 69 6.12 -20.19 28.04
C THR A 69 6.20 -19.67 26.63
N SER A 70 7.27 -20.04 25.90
CA SER A 70 7.47 -19.64 24.51
C SER A 70 6.95 -20.70 23.55
N TYR A 71 6.15 -20.27 22.57
CA TYR A 71 5.55 -21.09 21.52
C TYR A 71 6.06 -20.65 20.16
N GLU A 72 6.64 -21.58 19.40
CA GLU A 72 7.00 -21.34 18.00
C GLU A 72 5.78 -21.55 17.12
N MET A 73 5.48 -20.56 16.29
CA MET A 73 4.31 -20.54 15.42
C MET A 73 4.69 -20.20 14.01
N LYS A 74 3.86 -20.62 13.05
CA LYS A 74 3.99 -20.26 11.64
C LYS A 74 2.73 -19.54 11.17
N LEU A 75 2.93 -18.35 10.59
CA LEU A 75 1.91 -17.67 9.80
C LEU A 75 2.13 -17.99 8.33
N GLN A 76 1.06 -18.31 7.60
CA GLN A 76 1.10 -18.52 6.17
C GLN A 76 -0.13 -17.95 5.49
N LEU A 77 0.05 -17.36 4.32
CA LEU A 77 -1.04 -16.92 3.45
C LEU A 77 -1.10 -17.82 2.22
N ILE A 78 -2.30 -18.34 1.93
CA ILE A 78 -2.56 -19.15 0.75
C ILE A 78 -3.63 -18.45 -0.09
N GLY A 79 -3.49 -18.53 -1.42
CA GLY A 79 -4.43 -17.88 -2.35
C GLY A 79 -4.07 -16.41 -2.63
N GLY A 80 -5.05 -15.67 -3.13
CA GLY A 80 -4.82 -14.34 -3.68
C GLY A 80 -4.19 -14.37 -5.07
N PRO A 81 -3.56 -13.29 -5.54
CA PRO A 81 -2.92 -13.25 -6.84
C PRO A 81 -1.73 -14.20 -6.92
N GLU A 82 -1.38 -14.60 -8.14
CA GLU A 82 -0.14 -15.35 -8.37
C GLU A 82 1.07 -14.57 -7.88
N ALA A 83 1.95 -15.26 -7.12
CA ALA A 83 3.12 -14.63 -6.54
C ALA A 83 4.16 -14.33 -7.64
N ASN A 84 4.59 -13.09 -7.73
CA ASN A 84 5.74 -12.71 -8.52
C ASN A 84 7.01 -12.96 -7.69
N LEU A 85 7.71 -14.06 -7.95
CA LEU A 85 8.90 -14.46 -7.17
C LEU A 85 10.11 -13.54 -7.38
N GLU A 86 10.06 -12.62 -8.32
CA GLU A 86 11.10 -11.60 -8.56
C GLU A 86 10.79 -10.28 -7.83
N SER A 87 9.69 -10.22 -7.07
CA SER A 87 9.19 -9.02 -6.41
C SER A 87 8.60 -9.35 -5.04
N TYR A 88 7.78 -8.46 -4.51
CA TYR A 88 7.04 -8.68 -3.28
C TYR A 88 5.88 -9.65 -3.50
N THR A 89 5.70 -10.57 -2.57
CA THR A 89 4.68 -11.62 -2.67
C THR A 89 3.53 -11.41 -1.68
N GLY A 90 3.81 -10.79 -0.54
CA GLY A 90 2.80 -10.55 0.48
C GLY A 90 3.38 -9.96 1.75
N GLY A 91 2.50 -9.74 2.73
CA GLY A 91 2.88 -9.21 4.02
C GLY A 91 1.77 -9.41 5.04
N PHE A 92 2.04 -9.06 6.28
CA PHE A 92 1.06 -9.18 7.36
C PHE A 92 1.26 -8.13 8.44
N SER A 93 0.21 -7.91 9.21
CA SER A 93 0.22 -7.20 10.49
C SER A 93 -0.45 -8.09 11.54
N MET A 94 0.18 -8.27 12.69
CA MET A 94 -0.33 -9.08 13.79
C MET A 94 -0.24 -8.31 15.09
N ARG A 95 -1.23 -8.51 15.96
CA ARG A 95 -1.23 -8.05 17.35
C ARG A 95 -1.73 -9.15 18.27
N VAL A 96 -1.13 -9.23 19.44
CA VAL A 96 -1.60 -10.07 20.55
C VAL A 96 -2.06 -9.17 21.71
N SER A 97 -3.14 -9.57 22.38
CA SER A 97 -3.67 -8.80 23.52
C SER A 97 -2.78 -8.87 24.76
N LEU A 98 -2.07 -9.99 24.96
CA LEU A 98 -1.17 -10.23 26.09
C LEU A 98 0.01 -11.11 25.66
N GLY A 99 1.14 -10.98 26.38
CA GLY A 99 2.38 -11.67 26.05
C GLY A 99 3.24 -10.87 25.08
N LEU A 100 4.28 -11.50 24.55
CA LEU A 100 5.29 -10.87 23.70
C LEU A 100 5.44 -11.63 22.39
N LEU A 101 5.40 -10.92 21.29
CA LEU A 101 5.70 -11.42 19.95
C LEU A 101 7.15 -11.10 19.57
N GLY A 102 7.78 -11.97 18.83
CA GLY A 102 9.10 -11.70 18.24
C GLY A 102 9.43 -12.71 17.14
N PRO A 103 10.47 -12.47 16.36
CA PRO A 103 10.91 -13.42 15.35
C PRO A 103 11.36 -14.73 15.99
N SER A 104 11.17 -15.86 15.30
CA SER A 104 11.84 -17.12 15.63
C SER A 104 13.32 -17.05 15.31
N GLU A 105 14.12 -17.89 15.95
CA GLU A 105 15.56 -17.99 15.68
C GLU A 105 15.83 -18.28 14.19
N GLY A 106 16.64 -17.44 13.56
CA GLY A 106 16.96 -17.51 12.13
C GLY A 106 15.95 -16.81 11.20
N PHE A 107 14.89 -16.22 11.74
CA PHE A 107 13.87 -15.49 10.98
C PHE A 107 13.84 -13.98 11.26
N GLU A 108 14.84 -13.47 11.96
CA GLU A 108 14.96 -12.04 12.34
C GLU A 108 15.06 -11.12 11.12
N SER A 109 15.54 -11.65 10.00
CA SER A 109 15.58 -10.90 8.73
C SER A 109 14.23 -10.81 8.02
N LEU A 110 13.25 -11.63 8.38
CA LEU A 110 11.94 -11.72 7.70
C LEU A 110 10.80 -11.13 8.52
N VAL A 111 10.98 -11.01 9.84
CA VAL A 111 9.92 -10.62 10.78
C VAL A 111 10.46 -9.61 11.79
N GLN A 112 9.65 -8.63 12.16
CA GLN A 112 10.00 -7.58 13.13
C GLN A 112 8.79 -7.12 13.93
N ASN A 113 9.02 -6.51 15.10
CA ASN A 113 7.99 -5.78 15.81
C ASN A 113 7.74 -4.43 15.14
N TRP A 114 6.51 -3.94 15.14
CA TRP A 114 6.17 -2.61 14.64
C TRP A 114 6.51 -1.55 15.70
N GLU A 115 7.35 -0.58 15.34
CA GLU A 115 7.73 0.53 16.22
C GLU A 115 8.22 0.09 17.62
N ASP A 116 8.93 -1.06 17.69
CA ASP A 116 9.43 -1.66 18.93
C ASP A 116 8.32 -2.09 19.93
N ASP A 117 7.05 -2.15 19.49
CA ASP A 117 5.94 -2.67 20.29
C ASP A 117 5.94 -4.21 20.27
N ALA A 118 6.39 -4.82 21.36
CA ALA A 118 6.49 -6.27 21.51
C ALA A 118 5.13 -7.01 21.50
N SER A 119 4.00 -6.31 21.54
CA SER A 119 2.68 -6.90 21.33
C SER A 119 2.31 -7.02 19.85
N THR A 120 3.14 -6.50 18.95
CA THR A 120 2.90 -6.48 17.50
C THR A 120 3.96 -7.26 16.76
N LEU A 121 3.61 -7.70 15.56
CA LEU A 121 4.52 -8.35 14.64
C LEU A 121 4.15 -8.04 13.20
N THR A 122 5.15 -7.84 12.36
CA THR A 122 4.98 -7.60 10.92
C THR A 122 6.18 -8.16 10.15
N HIS A 123 6.06 -8.21 8.84
CA HIS A 123 7.17 -8.58 7.96
C HIS A 123 8.22 -7.46 7.87
N THR A 124 9.42 -7.82 7.48
CA THR A 124 10.45 -6.88 7.03
C THR A 124 10.38 -6.69 5.50
N ASP A 125 11.24 -5.88 4.94
CA ASP A 125 11.41 -5.79 3.48
C ASP A 125 11.73 -7.15 2.85
N SER A 126 12.69 -7.90 3.40
CA SER A 126 12.99 -9.26 2.96
C SER A 126 11.83 -10.22 3.22
N GLY A 127 11.08 -10.02 4.29
CA GLY A 127 9.91 -10.81 4.65
C GLY A 127 8.75 -10.65 3.67
N SER A 128 8.64 -9.51 2.99
CA SER A 128 7.61 -9.27 1.98
C SER A 128 7.83 -10.06 0.67
N SER A 129 9.00 -10.66 0.49
CA SER A 129 9.40 -11.41 -0.71
C SER A 129 9.52 -12.92 -0.47
N THR A 130 8.95 -13.44 0.61
CA THR A 130 8.97 -14.90 0.88
C THR A 130 8.17 -15.63 -0.20
N PRO A 131 8.73 -16.68 -0.84
CA PRO A 131 8.11 -17.31 -2.02
C PRO A 131 6.80 -18.04 -1.70
N ASP A 132 6.65 -18.51 -0.47
CA ASP A 132 5.47 -19.24 0.02
C ASP A 132 4.58 -18.41 0.95
N ARG A 133 4.84 -17.10 1.07
CA ARG A 133 4.12 -16.18 1.94
C ARG A 133 4.01 -16.72 3.36
N SER A 134 5.13 -17.22 3.91
CA SER A 134 5.15 -17.77 5.25
C SER A 134 6.25 -17.17 6.13
N TRP A 135 5.96 -17.06 7.43
CA TRP A 135 6.82 -16.45 8.43
C TRP A 135 6.78 -17.25 9.71
N MET A 136 7.96 -17.54 10.28
CA MET A 136 8.09 -18.16 11.58
C MET A 136 8.29 -17.09 12.65
N PHE A 137 7.59 -17.23 13.75
CA PHE A 137 7.66 -16.29 14.85
C PHE A 137 7.45 -17.00 16.18
N ARG A 138 7.80 -16.31 17.24
CA ARG A 138 7.63 -16.81 18.62
C ARG A 138 6.68 -15.90 19.39
N TRP A 139 5.77 -16.51 20.10
CA TRP A 139 4.95 -15.87 21.12
C TRP A 139 5.35 -16.37 22.50
N THR A 140 5.67 -15.47 23.42
CA THR A 140 5.85 -15.78 24.84
C THR A 140 4.61 -15.39 25.57
N SER A 141 3.97 -16.37 26.21
CA SER A 141 2.71 -16.19 26.93
C SER A 141 2.88 -15.28 28.15
N PRO A 142 1.81 -14.63 28.60
CA PRO A 142 1.83 -13.78 29.79
C PRO A 142 1.98 -14.61 31.09
N ALA A 143 2.16 -13.91 32.22
CA ALA A 143 2.24 -14.49 33.55
C ALA A 143 0.93 -15.18 33.97
N GLU A 144 1.02 -16.02 34.98
CA GLU A 144 -0.12 -16.76 35.57
C GLU A 144 -1.29 -15.83 35.95
N GLY A 145 -2.51 -16.27 35.68
CA GLY A 145 -3.75 -15.54 35.99
C GLY A 145 -4.12 -14.48 34.94
N SER A 146 -3.46 -14.46 33.82
CA SER A 146 -3.75 -13.49 32.73
C SER A 146 -5.00 -13.82 31.91
N GLY A 147 -5.44 -15.08 31.90
CA GLY A 147 -6.66 -15.52 31.25
C GLY A 147 -6.58 -15.68 29.75
N THR A 148 -7.60 -15.25 29.02
CA THR A 148 -7.69 -15.42 27.57
C THR A 148 -6.79 -14.41 26.83
N VAL A 149 -6.06 -14.89 25.83
CA VAL A 149 -5.22 -14.09 24.94
C VAL A 149 -5.79 -14.11 23.53
N ASP A 150 -6.01 -12.94 22.96
CA ASP A 150 -6.52 -12.76 21.61
C ASP A 150 -5.38 -12.44 20.63
N PHE A 151 -5.42 -13.11 19.47
CA PHE A 151 -4.57 -12.86 18.32
C PHE A 151 -5.39 -12.24 17.22
N THR A 152 -4.95 -11.11 16.68
CA THR A 152 -5.55 -10.46 15.52
C THR A 152 -4.51 -10.33 14.42
N ILE A 153 -4.84 -10.81 13.24
CA ILE A 153 -3.92 -10.92 12.11
C ILE A 153 -4.61 -10.40 10.85
N ALA A 154 -3.98 -9.50 10.13
CA ALA A 154 -4.33 -9.14 8.77
C ALA A 154 -3.20 -9.58 7.84
N GLY A 155 -3.51 -10.36 6.81
CA GLY A 155 -2.55 -10.86 5.84
C GLY A 155 -2.92 -10.43 4.43
N ASN A 156 -1.95 -9.92 3.68
CA ASN A 156 -2.10 -9.42 2.33
C ASN A 156 -1.27 -10.21 1.34
N SER A 157 -1.90 -10.73 0.30
CA SER A 157 -1.27 -11.38 -0.85
C SER A 157 -1.23 -10.39 -2.01
N VAL A 158 -0.02 -10.06 -2.49
CA VAL A 158 0.17 -9.06 -3.55
C VAL A 158 0.67 -9.67 -4.83
N ASN A 159 0.41 -9.01 -5.96
CA ASN A 159 0.87 -9.41 -7.30
C ASN A 159 2.30 -8.94 -7.61
N GLY A 160 2.89 -8.11 -6.76
CA GLY A 160 4.27 -7.63 -6.88
C GLY A 160 4.49 -6.49 -7.88
N ASP A 161 3.42 -5.79 -8.30
CA ASP A 161 3.52 -4.62 -9.20
C ASP A 161 3.88 -3.31 -8.47
N MET A 162 4.03 -3.37 -7.14
CA MET A 162 4.35 -2.25 -6.24
C MET A 162 3.27 -1.14 -6.20
N ILE A 163 2.07 -1.41 -6.71
CA ILE A 163 0.96 -0.47 -6.73
C ILE A 163 -0.18 -1.03 -5.87
N PRO A 164 -0.55 -0.39 -4.74
CA PRO A 164 -1.71 -0.80 -3.98
C PRO A 164 -2.96 -0.75 -4.86
N SER A 165 -3.60 -1.89 -5.06
CA SER A 165 -4.74 -2.00 -5.97
C SER A 165 -5.68 -3.14 -5.56
N SER A 166 -6.87 -3.18 -6.17
CA SER A 166 -7.81 -4.28 -5.99
C SER A 166 -7.34 -5.61 -6.61
N LEU A 167 -6.18 -5.65 -7.26
CA LEU A 167 -5.52 -6.89 -7.68
C LEU A 167 -4.84 -7.58 -6.51
N ASP A 168 -4.41 -6.81 -5.51
CA ASP A 168 -3.95 -7.34 -4.23
C ASP A 168 -5.16 -7.74 -3.39
N ARG A 169 -5.01 -8.79 -2.62
CA ARG A 169 -6.09 -9.34 -1.82
C ARG A 169 -5.64 -9.64 -0.42
N TRP A 170 -6.45 -9.30 0.54
CA TRP A 170 -6.15 -9.52 1.94
C TRP A 170 -7.30 -10.19 2.68
N ASN A 171 -6.98 -10.85 3.77
CA ASN A 171 -7.96 -11.37 4.68
C ASN A 171 -7.46 -11.23 6.13
N ARG A 172 -8.32 -11.53 7.09
CA ARG A 172 -8.01 -11.45 8.51
C ARG A 172 -8.37 -12.72 9.24
N LEU A 173 -7.61 -13.00 10.30
CA LEU A 173 -7.87 -14.06 11.25
C LEU A 173 -7.89 -13.46 12.65
N THR A 174 -8.97 -13.76 13.42
CA THR A 174 -9.03 -13.48 14.85
C THR A 174 -9.24 -14.80 15.56
N THR A 175 -8.44 -15.08 16.57
CA THR A 175 -8.50 -16.31 17.35
C THR A 175 -8.04 -16.06 18.77
N SER A 176 -8.42 -16.93 19.70
CA SER A 176 -8.04 -16.82 21.10
C SER A 176 -7.51 -18.14 21.66
N VAL A 177 -6.73 -18.02 22.72
CA VAL A 177 -6.22 -19.14 23.51
C VAL A 177 -6.36 -18.83 24.99
N ASP A 178 -6.84 -19.80 25.76
CA ASP A 178 -7.03 -19.69 27.20
C ASP A 178 -5.80 -20.22 27.96
N GLU A 179 -5.57 -19.64 29.14
CA GLU A 179 -4.62 -20.19 30.10
C GLU A 179 -5.08 -21.55 30.58
N GLY A 180 -4.15 -22.48 30.71
CA GLY A 180 -4.46 -23.81 31.20
C GLY A 180 -3.29 -24.80 31.13
N ASP A 181 -3.57 -26.06 31.38
CA ASP A 181 -2.55 -27.11 31.30
C ASP A 181 -2.13 -27.29 29.81
N ASP A 182 -0.88 -26.95 29.52
CA ASP A 182 -0.29 -27.24 28.23
C ASP A 182 0.06 -28.71 28.12
N ASN A 183 -0.60 -29.41 27.21
CA ASN A 183 -0.39 -30.84 26.95
C ASN A 183 0.61 -31.10 25.80
N GLY A 184 1.32 -30.05 25.34
CA GLY A 184 2.26 -30.09 24.21
C GLY A 184 1.62 -30.29 22.85
N ARG A 185 0.27 -30.21 22.75
CA ARG A 185 -0.44 -30.33 21.48
C ARG A 185 -0.76 -28.95 20.92
N THR A 186 -0.61 -28.82 19.64
CA THR A 186 -0.93 -27.61 18.91
C THR A 186 -2.10 -27.83 17.96
N LYS A 187 -2.71 -26.74 17.56
CA LYS A 187 -3.77 -26.66 16.55
C LYS A 187 -3.39 -25.69 15.44
N THR A 188 -3.93 -25.91 14.26
CA THR A 188 -3.91 -24.94 13.15
C THR A 188 -5.26 -24.25 13.12
N VAL A 189 -5.25 -22.93 13.08
CA VAL A 189 -6.45 -22.10 12.91
C VAL A 189 -6.34 -21.32 11.61
N PHE A 190 -7.45 -21.10 10.93
CA PHE A 190 -7.44 -20.40 9.65
C PHE A 190 -8.73 -19.61 9.43
N SER A 191 -8.65 -18.61 8.55
CA SER A 191 -9.76 -17.83 8.02
C SER A 191 -9.60 -17.70 6.52
N GLY A 192 -10.64 -18.01 5.76
CA GLY A 192 -10.69 -18.01 4.31
C GLY A 192 -11.38 -19.26 3.77
N ASN A 193 -11.41 -19.43 2.45
CA ASN A 193 -12.07 -20.58 1.82
C ASN A 193 -11.18 -21.84 1.70
N GLY A 194 -9.89 -21.74 2.06
CA GLY A 194 -8.91 -22.81 1.94
C GLY A 194 -8.50 -23.13 0.50
N ASP A 195 -8.88 -22.30 -0.48
CA ASP A 195 -8.47 -22.49 -1.87
C ASP A 195 -6.99 -22.14 -2.03
N ILE A 196 -6.21 -23.14 -2.42
CA ILE A 196 -4.77 -22.98 -2.66
C ILE A 196 -4.44 -22.52 -4.08
N ASN A 197 -5.43 -22.51 -4.97
CA ASN A 197 -5.24 -21.97 -6.30
C ASN A 197 -5.40 -20.45 -6.24
N PRO A 198 -4.50 -19.68 -6.86
CA PRO A 198 -4.75 -18.27 -7.04
C PRO A 198 -6.12 -18.12 -7.71
N PRO A 199 -6.98 -17.21 -7.24
CA PRO A 199 -8.22 -16.94 -7.95
C PRO A 199 -7.83 -16.66 -9.40
N THR A 200 -8.65 -17.18 -10.32
CA THR A 200 -8.54 -16.75 -11.72
C THR A 200 -8.32 -15.25 -11.68
N PRO A 201 -7.23 -14.76 -12.31
CA PRO A 201 -7.01 -13.33 -12.38
C PRO A 201 -8.39 -12.76 -12.67
N MET A 202 -8.91 -11.84 -11.85
CA MET A 202 -10.02 -11.05 -12.34
C MET A 202 -9.50 -10.68 -13.70
N GLU A 203 -10.07 -11.30 -14.76
CA GLU A 203 -9.74 -10.82 -16.07
C GLU A 203 -9.92 -9.34 -15.88
N GLY A 204 -8.77 -8.71 -15.55
CA GLY A 204 -8.61 -7.34 -15.85
C GLY A 204 -8.87 -7.40 -17.33
N HIS A 205 -10.12 -7.49 -17.69
CA HIS A 205 -10.55 -6.79 -18.84
C HIS A 205 -10.04 -5.41 -18.51
N THR A 206 -8.76 -5.20 -18.78
CA THR A 206 -8.34 -3.93 -19.30
C THR A 206 -9.19 -3.82 -20.55
N ASP A 207 -10.51 -3.70 -20.31
CA ASP A 207 -11.41 -3.21 -21.32
C ASP A 207 -10.86 -1.83 -21.56
N LEU A 208 -9.92 -1.76 -22.50
CA LEU A 208 -9.34 -0.51 -22.97
C LEU A 208 -10.48 0.44 -23.38
N HIS A 209 -11.65 -0.10 -23.74
CA HIS A 209 -12.89 0.67 -23.90
C HIS A 209 -13.44 1.20 -22.58
N HIS A 210 -13.44 0.42 -21.49
CA HIS A 210 -13.91 0.91 -20.19
C HIS A 210 -12.88 1.76 -19.48
N MET A 211 -11.58 1.46 -19.58
CA MET A 211 -10.54 2.29 -19.03
C MET A 211 -10.40 3.61 -19.80
N GLY A 212 -10.49 3.58 -21.11
CA GLY A 212 -10.53 4.78 -21.96
C GLY A 212 -11.78 5.61 -21.68
N ALA A 213 -12.97 5.00 -21.56
CA ALA A 213 -14.21 5.68 -21.25
C ALA A 213 -14.25 6.22 -19.81
N LYS A 214 -13.74 5.48 -18.83
CA LYS A 214 -13.62 5.98 -17.44
C LYS A 214 -12.65 7.13 -17.30
N LEU A 215 -11.49 7.09 -17.95
CA LEU A 215 -10.55 8.21 -17.98
C LEU A 215 -11.11 9.43 -18.69
N LEU A 216 -11.85 9.25 -19.80
CA LEU A 216 -12.52 10.34 -20.52
C LEU A 216 -13.72 10.90 -19.72
N ALA A 217 -14.42 10.07 -18.98
CA ALA A 217 -15.57 10.49 -18.16
C ALA A 217 -15.16 10.97 -16.75
N HIS A 218 -13.96 10.67 -16.28
CA HIS A 218 -13.53 11.09 -14.95
C HIS A 218 -13.23 12.59 -14.95
N TRP A 219 -13.97 13.33 -14.14
CA TRP A 219 -13.84 14.81 -14.07
C TRP A 219 -12.41 15.28 -13.80
N LEU A 220 -11.58 14.50 -13.04
CA LEU A 220 -10.15 14.75 -12.82
C LEU A 220 -9.33 14.67 -14.11
N GLY A 221 -9.64 13.73 -15.01
CA GLY A 221 -9.01 13.64 -16.33
C GLY A 221 -9.35 14.83 -17.20
N LEU A 222 -10.62 15.27 -17.17
CA LEU A 222 -11.07 16.50 -17.87
C LEU A 222 -10.41 17.76 -17.29
N LEU A 223 -10.24 17.81 -15.97
CA LEU A 223 -9.57 18.91 -15.28
C LEU A 223 -8.08 18.96 -15.62
N GLY A 224 -7.41 17.81 -15.64
CA GLY A 224 -6.01 17.68 -16.07
C GLY A 224 -5.83 18.10 -17.54
N PHE A 225 -6.68 17.61 -18.43
CA PHE A 225 -6.68 18.03 -19.84
C PHE A 225 -6.94 19.53 -19.99
N GLY A 226 -7.92 20.06 -19.25
CA GLY A 226 -8.22 21.49 -19.23
C GLY A 226 -7.05 22.34 -18.74
N ALA A 227 -6.32 21.88 -17.72
CA ALA A 227 -5.13 22.55 -17.20
C ALA A 227 -4.00 22.59 -18.24
N VAL A 228 -3.74 21.47 -18.92
CA VAL A 228 -2.75 21.42 -20.01
C VAL A 228 -3.12 22.35 -21.16
N MET A 229 -4.39 22.34 -21.58
CA MET A 229 -4.88 23.25 -22.63
C MET A 229 -4.75 24.71 -22.23
N LEU A 230 -5.05 25.05 -20.96
CA LEU A 230 -4.85 26.42 -20.43
C LEU A 230 -3.40 26.86 -20.48
N VAL A 231 -2.46 25.97 -20.09
CA VAL A 231 -1.01 26.27 -20.16
C VAL A 231 -0.57 26.49 -21.60
N ILE A 232 -1.02 25.66 -22.54
CA ILE A 232 -0.68 25.80 -23.97
C ILE A 232 -1.22 27.12 -24.53
N LEU A 233 -2.49 27.45 -24.24
CA LEU A 233 -3.11 28.68 -24.68
C LEU A 233 -2.43 29.91 -24.06
N PHE A 234 -2.11 29.85 -22.77
CA PHE A 234 -1.42 30.91 -22.05
C PHE A 234 -0.01 31.13 -22.63
N CYS A 235 0.76 30.08 -22.86
CA CYS A 235 2.07 30.15 -23.48
C CYS A 235 1.97 30.69 -24.91
N GLY A 236 0.97 30.26 -25.70
CA GLY A 236 0.73 30.76 -27.05
C GLY A 236 0.36 32.25 -27.08
N LEU A 237 -0.51 32.69 -26.19
CA LEU A 237 -0.88 34.11 -26.05
C LEU A 237 0.30 34.93 -25.55
N PHE A 238 1.07 34.40 -24.60
CA PHE A 238 2.27 35.07 -24.09
C PHE A 238 3.35 35.27 -25.18
N LEU A 239 3.63 34.23 -25.94
CA LEU A 239 4.57 34.29 -27.05
C LEU A 239 4.10 35.23 -28.16
N ARG A 240 2.78 35.35 -28.35
CA ARG A 240 2.20 36.20 -29.39
C ARG A 240 2.07 37.67 -28.97
N TYR A 241 1.65 37.92 -27.74
CA TYR A 241 1.28 39.28 -27.30
C TYR A 241 2.15 39.84 -26.17
N GLY A 242 2.90 39.01 -25.45
CA GLY A 242 3.70 39.40 -24.28
C GLY A 242 2.84 39.86 -23.09
N PHE A 243 3.48 40.25 -21.99
CA PHE A 243 2.81 40.78 -20.79
C PHE A 243 2.65 42.32 -20.80
N SER A 244 2.97 42.99 -21.88
CA SER A 244 2.96 44.44 -21.88
C SER A 244 1.60 45.01 -22.19
N THR A 245 0.98 45.69 -21.23
CA THR A 245 -0.26 46.45 -21.41
C THR A 245 -0.07 47.77 -22.23
N HIS A 246 1.18 48.14 -22.53
CA HIS A 246 1.53 49.39 -23.25
C HIS A 246 2.02 49.12 -24.67
N TYR A 247 1.45 48.14 -25.34
CA TYR A 247 1.96 47.67 -26.60
C TYR A 247 1.26 48.34 -27.80
N LYS A 248 1.62 49.55 -28.09
CA LYS A 248 1.33 50.15 -29.41
C LYS A 248 2.47 49.80 -30.38
N GLY A 249 2.28 48.70 -31.14
CA GLY A 249 3.04 48.48 -32.37
C GLY A 249 4.34 47.68 -32.33
N ARG A 250 4.64 46.90 -31.25
CA ARG A 250 5.77 45.96 -31.29
C ARG A 250 5.40 44.64 -31.96
N SER A 251 6.16 44.24 -32.96
CA SER A 251 6.07 42.94 -33.60
C SER A 251 6.53 41.84 -32.62
N ASN A 252 5.85 40.69 -32.60
CA ASN A 252 6.30 39.55 -31.82
C ASN A 252 7.72 39.12 -32.23
N LEU A 253 8.37 38.28 -31.39
CA LEU A 253 9.74 37.80 -31.63
C LEU A 253 9.94 37.21 -33.04
N LEU A 254 8.93 36.54 -33.58
CA LEU A 254 8.95 35.98 -34.93
C LEU A 254 8.98 37.06 -36.02
N ARG A 255 8.24 38.15 -35.85
CA ARG A 255 8.30 39.30 -36.78
C ARG A 255 9.64 40.04 -36.71
N LEU A 256 10.24 40.13 -35.53
CA LEU A 256 11.58 40.66 -35.36
C LEU A 256 12.61 39.84 -36.14
N ARG A 257 12.53 38.52 -36.05
CA ARG A 257 13.42 37.59 -36.77
C ARG A 257 13.25 37.68 -38.28
N ILE A 258 12.03 37.81 -38.79
CA ILE A 258 11.75 38.00 -40.21
C ILE A 258 12.25 39.35 -40.69
N LYS A 259 12.14 40.43 -39.91
CA LYS A 259 12.70 41.74 -40.24
C LYS A 259 14.22 41.75 -40.29
N HIS A 260 14.90 41.02 -39.40
CA HIS A 260 16.36 40.89 -39.42
C HIS A 260 16.86 40.08 -40.63
N LEU A 261 16.15 39.01 -40.99
CA LEU A 261 16.47 38.23 -42.21
C LEU A 261 16.32 39.09 -43.49
N ARG A 262 15.23 39.88 -43.61
CA ARG A 262 15.04 40.77 -44.77
C ARG A 262 16.04 41.93 -44.86
N ARG A 263 16.64 42.38 -43.75
CA ARG A 263 17.70 43.39 -43.77
C ARG A 263 19.08 42.81 -44.13
N GLY A 264 19.30 41.54 -43.89
CA GLY A 264 20.53 40.84 -44.29
C GLY A 264 20.66 40.60 -45.78
N ASP A 265 19.54 40.59 -46.51
CA ASP A 265 19.52 40.44 -47.98
C ASP A 265 19.72 41.77 -48.78
N GLN A 266 20.01 42.86 -48.09
CA GLN A 266 20.20 44.17 -48.67
C GLN A 266 21.60 44.77 -48.43
N LEU A 267 22.60 43.91 -48.08
CA LEU A 267 24.01 44.33 -48.03
C LEU A 267 24.82 43.58 -49.08
#